data_ffccfaf8e50eb7ac92fb037948b44f3f
#
_entry.id   ffccfaf8e50eb7ac92fb037948b44f3f
#
_cell.length_a   1.000
_cell.length_b   1.000
_cell.length_c   1.000
_cell.angle_alpha   90.00
_cell.angle_beta   90.00
_cell.angle_gamma   90.00
#
_symmetry.space_group_name_H-M   'P 1'
#
loop_
_entity.id
_entity.type
_entity.pdbx_description
1 polymer ?
#
loop_
_entity_poly.entity_id
_entity_poly.type
_entity_poly.pdbx_seq_one_letter_code
_entity_poly.pdbx_strand_id
1 'polypeptide(L)'
;TAANILHGGAIMAFADTLGAIGAWLNLPEGRLTTTIESKTNFIGAAKEGTTVEAESTPLHVGQRSSVWQTRIAREDGKLVAVVTQTQMVL
;
A
#
# COMPACT_ATOMS: atom_id res chain seq x y z
N THR A 1 3.61 -14.39 -13.94
CA THR A 1 2.19 -14.25 -13.62
C THR A 1 1.34 -15.08 -14.56
N ALA A 2 0.39 -15.83 -14.04
CA ALA A 2 -0.51 -16.63 -14.85
C ALA A 2 -1.38 -15.70 -15.71
N ALA A 3 -1.60 -16.10 -16.97
CA ALA A 3 -2.46 -15.38 -17.91
C ALA A 3 -2.07 -13.91 -18.13
N ASN A 4 -0.78 -13.57 -17.95
CA ASN A 4 -0.27 -12.21 -18.14
C ASN A 4 -0.97 -11.17 -17.25
N ILE A 5 -1.37 -11.56 -16.05
CA ILE A 5 -1.97 -10.67 -15.06
C ILE A 5 -0.98 -10.49 -13.93
N LEU A 6 -0.82 -9.26 -13.45
CA LEU A 6 0.05 -8.94 -12.33
C LEU A 6 -0.41 -9.73 -11.09
N HIS A 7 0.51 -10.45 -10.47
CA HIS A 7 0.21 -11.30 -9.33
C HIS A 7 -0.22 -10.49 -8.11
N GLY A 8 -1.28 -10.95 -7.43
CA GLY A 8 -1.81 -10.24 -6.26
C GLY A 8 -0.81 -10.05 -5.14
N GLY A 9 0.09 -11.03 -4.93
CA GLY A 9 1.16 -10.90 -3.94
C GLY A 9 2.14 -9.78 -4.25
N ALA A 10 2.43 -9.53 -5.52
CA ALA A 10 3.29 -8.41 -5.92
C ALA A 10 2.61 -7.07 -5.65
N ILE A 11 1.31 -6.98 -5.89
CA ILE A 11 0.52 -5.78 -5.59
C ILE A 11 0.51 -5.50 -4.09
N MET A 12 0.30 -6.53 -3.27
CA MET A 12 0.32 -6.40 -1.81
C MET A 12 1.68 -5.93 -1.30
N ALA A 13 2.76 -6.52 -1.81
CA ALA A 13 4.12 -6.16 -1.42
C ALA A 13 4.44 -4.70 -1.78
N PHE A 14 4.02 -4.27 -2.96
CA PHE A 14 4.20 -2.90 -3.41
C PHE A 14 3.46 -1.91 -2.51
N ALA A 15 2.19 -2.18 -2.24
CA ALA A 15 1.37 -1.32 -1.39
C ALA A 15 1.88 -1.29 0.06
N ASP A 16 2.27 -2.45 0.60
CA ASP A 16 2.84 -2.53 1.95
C ASP A 16 4.12 -1.71 2.07
N THR A 17 5.00 -1.81 1.08
CA THR A 17 6.24 -1.03 1.03
C THR A 17 5.95 0.47 1.02
N LEU A 18 5.02 0.93 0.19
CA LEU A 18 4.67 2.35 0.10
C LEU A 18 4.07 2.87 1.40
N GLY A 19 3.16 2.11 2.02
CA GLY A 19 2.56 2.50 3.28
C GLY A 19 3.58 2.54 4.41
N ALA A 20 4.51 1.59 4.45
CA ALA A 20 5.60 1.56 5.43
C ALA A 20 6.54 2.75 5.26
N ILE A 21 6.88 3.12 4.02
CA ILE A 21 7.69 4.31 3.73
C ILE A 21 6.97 5.58 4.20
N GLY A 22 5.68 5.71 3.88
CA GLY A 22 4.86 6.83 4.33
C GLY A 22 4.86 6.97 5.85
N ALA A 23 4.63 5.86 6.55
CA ALA A 23 4.66 5.84 8.01
C ALA A 23 6.03 6.24 8.55
N TRP A 24 7.10 5.68 7.97
CA TRP A 24 8.47 5.99 8.38
C TRP A 24 8.82 7.47 8.21
N LEU A 25 8.40 8.09 7.12
CA LEU A 25 8.63 9.52 6.87
C LEU A 25 7.93 10.43 7.88
N ASN A 26 6.91 9.94 8.56
CA ASN A 26 6.15 10.68 9.56
C ASN A 26 6.49 10.27 11.00
N LEU A 27 7.52 9.45 11.20
CA LEU A 27 7.96 9.05 12.54
C LEU A 27 8.72 10.17 13.23
N PRO A 28 8.60 10.26 14.56
CA PRO A 28 9.53 11.04 15.36
C PRO A 28 10.96 10.49 15.21
N GLU A 29 11.93 11.35 15.36
CA GLU A 29 13.34 10.96 15.28
C GLU A 29 13.67 9.84 16.27
N GLY A 30 14.41 8.85 15.80
CA GLY A 30 14.84 7.71 16.60
C GLY A 30 13.78 6.64 16.83
N ARG A 31 12.61 6.79 16.23
CA ARG A 31 11.53 5.79 16.36
C ARG A 31 11.48 4.89 15.14
N LEU A 32 10.94 3.70 15.34
CA LEU A 32 10.74 2.69 14.29
C LEU A 32 9.25 2.41 14.13
N THR A 33 8.88 1.77 13.04
CA THR A 33 7.51 1.36 12.79
C THR A 33 7.45 -0.10 12.37
N THR A 34 6.31 -0.74 12.63
CA THR A 34 6.02 -2.08 12.14
C THR A 34 4.56 -2.16 11.71
N THR A 35 4.28 -2.95 10.69
CA THR A 35 2.92 -3.21 10.23
C THR A 35 2.26 -4.22 11.17
N ILE A 36 1.11 -3.87 11.73
CA ILE A 36 0.33 -4.78 12.58
C ILE A 36 -0.91 -5.31 11.91
N GLU A 37 -1.38 -4.67 10.87
CA GLU A 37 -2.52 -5.13 10.07
C GLU A 37 -2.40 -4.60 8.66
N SER A 38 -2.73 -5.44 7.69
CA SER A 38 -2.83 -5.03 6.30
C SER A 38 -4.00 -5.77 5.66
N LYS A 39 -4.92 -5.02 5.07
CA LYS A 39 -6.08 -5.55 4.37
C LYS A 39 -6.04 -5.10 2.92
N THR A 40 -6.16 -6.04 2.01
CA THR A 40 -6.18 -5.77 0.58
C THR A 40 -7.52 -6.13 -0.02
N ASN A 41 -8.11 -5.20 -0.76
CA ASN A 41 -9.24 -5.45 -1.63
C ASN A 41 -8.74 -5.45 -3.08
N PHE A 42 -8.81 -6.58 -3.74
CA PHE A 42 -8.50 -6.71 -5.17
C PHE A 42 -9.76 -6.41 -5.96
N ILE A 43 -9.69 -5.39 -6.81
CA ILE A 43 -10.87 -4.85 -7.49
C ILE A 43 -10.83 -5.10 -8.99
N GLY A 44 -9.65 -4.96 -9.59
CA GLY A 44 -9.46 -5.12 -11.01
C GLY A 44 -8.18 -5.84 -11.34
N ALA A 45 -7.98 -6.12 -12.62
CA ALA A 45 -6.78 -6.78 -13.11
C ALA A 45 -5.84 -5.77 -13.77
N ALA A 46 -4.55 -6.01 -13.65
CA ALA A 46 -3.52 -5.33 -14.41
C ALA A 46 -2.78 -6.38 -15.23
N LYS A 47 -2.75 -6.19 -16.55
CA LYS A 47 -2.03 -7.11 -17.42
C LYS A 47 -0.53 -6.92 -17.25
N GLU A 48 0.22 -8.01 -17.42
CA GLU A 48 1.66 -7.96 -17.42
C GLU A 48 2.16 -6.99 -18.48
N GLY A 49 3.18 -6.21 -18.15
CA GLY A 49 3.70 -5.15 -19.01
C GLY A 49 2.92 -3.85 -18.95
N THR A 50 1.82 -3.79 -18.19
CA THR A 50 1.05 -2.57 -17.97
C THR A 50 1.66 -1.79 -16.79
N THR A 51 1.70 -0.47 -16.91
CA THR A 51 2.11 0.39 -15.80
C THR A 51 0.96 0.57 -14.83
N VAL A 52 1.24 0.42 -13.55
CA VAL A 52 0.32 0.76 -12.47
C VAL A 52 0.90 1.92 -11.68
N GLU A 53 0.03 2.77 -11.17
CA GLU A 53 0.39 3.86 -10.28
C GLU A 53 -0.19 3.59 -8.90
N ALA A 54 0.58 3.93 -7.87
CA ALA A 54 0.15 3.78 -6.50
C ALA A 54 0.29 5.10 -5.76
N GLU A 55 -0.73 5.41 -4.97
CA GLU A 55 -0.74 6.58 -4.10
C GLU A 55 -1.08 6.14 -2.69
N SER A 56 -0.22 6.46 -1.74
CA SER A 56 -0.43 6.18 -0.34
C SER A 56 -0.81 7.45 0.41
N THR A 57 -1.92 7.41 1.11
CA THR A 57 -2.49 8.55 1.82
C THR A 57 -2.69 8.21 3.29
N PRO A 58 -2.24 9.06 4.22
CA PRO A 58 -2.53 8.82 5.63
C PRO A 58 -4.00 9.09 5.93
N LEU A 59 -4.65 8.12 6.58
CA LEU A 59 -5.99 8.29 7.14
C LEU A 59 -5.92 8.79 8.57
N HIS A 60 -4.88 8.42 9.29
CA HIS A 60 -4.62 8.81 10.66
C HIS A 60 -3.12 8.73 10.94
N VAL A 61 -2.58 9.77 11.54
CA VAL A 61 -1.19 9.77 12.03
C VAL A 61 -1.21 10.18 13.49
N GLY A 62 -1.04 9.19 14.37
CA GLY A 62 -0.99 9.40 15.81
C GLY A 62 0.41 9.17 16.38
N GLN A 63 0.55 9.34 17.68
CA GLN A 63 1.84 9.14 18.35
C GLN A 63 2.24 7.67 18.47
N ARG A 64 1.26 6.76 18.51
CA ARG A 64 1.48 5.33 18.72
C ARG A 64 1.19 4.49 17.50
N SER A 65 0.37 5.00 16.61
CA SER A 65 -0.03 4.28 15.40
C SER A 65 -0.36 5.24 14.27
N SER A 66 -0.32 4.71 13.07
CA SER A 66 -0.81 5.40 11.88
C SER A 66 -1.57 4.43 11.00
N VAL A 67 -2.54 4.94 10.26
CA VAL A 67 -3.34 4.16 9.33
C VAL A 67 -3.18 4.78 7.94
N TRP A 68 -2.85 3.94 6.98
CA TRP A 68 -2.55 4.35 5.62
C TRP A 68 -3.41 3.61 4.63
N GLN A 69 -3.85 4.31 3.61
CA GLN A 69 -4.55 3.72 2.47
C GLN A 69 -3.70 3.91 1.21
N THR A 70 -3.44 2.81 0.52
CA THR A 70 -2.74 2.83 -0.76
C THR A 70 -3.70 2.41 -1.85
N ARG A 71 -3.86 3.26 -2.85
CA ARG A 71 -4.68 2.99 -4.04
C ARG A 71 -3.75 2.66 -5.19
N ILE A 72 -4.00 1.56 -5.85
CA ILE A 72 -3.25 1.12 -7.02
C ILE A 72 -4.19 1.13 -8.21
N ALA A 73 -3.84 1.89 -9.24
CA ALA A 73 -4.67 2.06 -10.44
C ALA A 73 -3.84 1.82 -11.70
N ARG A 74 -4.51 1.40 -12.75
CA ARG A 74 -3.92 1.30 -14.09
C ARG A 74 -3.80 2.68 -14.71
N GLU A 75 -3.06 2.77 -15.82
CA GLU A 75 -2.90 4.02 -16.58
C GLU A 75 -4.24 4.60 -17.04
N ASP A 76 -5.24 3.75 -17.33
CA ASP A 76 -6.58 4.20 -17.73
C ASP A 76 -7.43 4.71 -16.55
N GLY A 77 -6.84 4.74 -15.34
CA GLY A 77 -7.51 5.23 -14.15
C GLY A 77 -8.34 4.18 -13.41
N LYS A 78 -8.47 2.98 -13.96
CA LYS A 78 -9.24 1.92 -13.30
C LYS A 78 -8.49 1.36 -12.09
N LEU A 79 -9.21 1.24 -11.00
CA LEU A 79 -8.67 0.78 -9.74
C LEU A 79 -8.35 -0.73 -9.80
N VAL A 80 -7.15 -1.10 -9.40
CA VAL A 80 -6.69 -2.50 -9.33
C VAL A 80 -6.83 -3.03 -7.92
N ALA A 81 -6.40 -2.27 -6.94
CA ALA A 81 -6.48 -2.68 -5.54
C ALA A 81 -6.51 -1.47 -4.61
N VAL A 82 -7.06 -1.70 -3.43
CA VAL A 82 -6.97 -0.77 -2.31
C VAL A 82 -6.42 -1.54 -1.12
N VAL A 83 -5.37 -1.02 -0.52
CA VAL A 83 -4.74 -1.60 0.67
C VAL A 83 -4.87 -0.62 1.81
N THR A 84 -5.40 -1.09 2.93
CA THR A 84 -5.43 -0.32 4.17
C THR A 84 -4.53 -1.03 5.17
N GLN A 85 -3.57 -0.31 5.73
CA GLN A 85 -2.66 -0.89 6.69
C GLN A 85 -2.52 0.00 7.93
N THR A 86 -2.31 -0.65 9.05
CA THR A 86 -2.03 0.00 10.33
C THR A 86 -0.57 -0.23 10.69
N GLN A 87 0.13 0.85 10.97
CA GLN A 87 1.52 0.84 11.43
C GLN A 87 1.56 1.20 12.91
N MET A 88 2.32 0.46 13.68
CA MET A 88 2.58 0.78 15.07
C MET A 88 3.93 1.47 15.21
N VAL A 89 3.97 2.54 15.99
CA VAL A 89 5.22 3.23 16.34
C VAL A 89 5.86 2.53 17.52
N LEU A 90 7.08 2.11 17.34
CA LEU A 90 7.86 1.40 18.36
C LEU A 90 8.72 2.33 19.21
#